data_612fc882a0ff288df1be496a6037381a
#
_entry.id   612fc882a0ff288df1be496a6037381a
#
_cell.length_a   1.000
_cell.length_b   1.000
_cell.length_c   1.000
_cell.angle_alpha   90.00
_cell.angle_beta   90.00
_cell.angle_gamma   90.00
#
_symmetry.space_group_name_H-M   'P 1'
#
loop_
_entity.id
_entity.type
_entity.pdbx_description
1 polymer ?
#
loop_
_entity_poly.entity_id
_entity_poly.type
_entity_poly.pdbx_seq_one_letter_code
_entity_poly.pdbx_strand_id
1 'polypeptide(L)'
;MSTISEDELTVFSDYVCPFCYLGKAAMEEYLEEAEDPPEVEWHVFDLRGYKRHPDGSIDHDVEDGKDDDYFAQVRDNVERLKDEYDVEMTLDYSLEVDSWDAQKVSLYVKQAYDEETFEEFHERTFKALWRDGRDIGDPDVIADIAESVGVPEEEVRDAIDDDGLEAELKRRFEEAQEMGVSGIPTFAYDGHAARGAIPPHQFERLVEGT
;
A
#
# COMPACT_ATOMS: atom_id res chain seq x y z
N MET A 1 -20.81 7.43 -2.99
CA MET A 1 -20.13 7.98 -1.81
C MET A 1 -19.71 6.79 -0.98
N SER A 2 -18.44 6.36 -1.13
CA SER A 2 -17.86 5.42 -0.18
C SER A 2 -17.70 6.16 1.14
N THR A 3 -18.49 5.78 2.11
CA THR A 3 -18.34 6.27 3.49
C THR A 3 -17.27 5.41 4.12
N ILE A 4 -16.21 6.02 4.67
CA ILE A 4 -15.33 5.33 5.62
C ILE A 4 -16.25 4.75 6.69
N SER A 5 -16.17 3.44 6.95
CA SER A 5 -16.94 2.81 8.02
C SER A 5 -16.53 3.42 9.37
N GLU A 6 -17.48 3.57 10.28
CA GLU A 6 -17.19 4.14 11.60
C GLU A 6 -16.44 3.15 12.50
N ASP A 7 -16.50 1.85 12.16
CA ASP A 7 -15.92 0.76 12.96
C ASP A 7 -14.68 0.11 12.32
N GLU A 8 -14.20 0.61 11.16
CA GLU A 8 -13.06 0.06 10.42
C GLU A 8 -11.90 1.04 10.35
N LEU A 9 -10.69 0.55 10.55
CA LEU A 9 -9.47 1.31 10.31
C LEU A 9 -9.13 1.27 8.81
N THR A 10 -9.49 2.32 8.09
CA THR A 10 -9.18 2.44 6.66
C THR A 10 -7.73 2.89 6.47
N VAL A 11 -6.96 2.12 5.68
CA VAL A 11 -5.55 2.37 5.38
C VAL A 11 -5.37 2.70 3.91
N PHE A 12 -5.05 3.95 3.59
CA PHE A 12 -4.69 4.37 2.24
C PHE A 12 -3.20 4.13 2.01
N SER A 13 -2.88 3.29 1.03
CA SER A 13 -1.54 2.75 0.86
C SER A 13 -1.20 2.47 -0.60
N ASP A 14 0.11 2.44 -0.88
CA ASP A 14 0.69 1.97 -2.14
C ASP A 14 1.91 1.10 -1.82
N TYR A 15 2.06 -0.01 -2.52
CA TYR A 15 3.18 -0.93 -2.32
C TYR A 15 4.55 -0.29 -2.53
N VAL A 16 4.68 0.70 -3.42
CA VAL A 16 5.95 1.39 -3.70
C VAL A 16 6.30 2.50 -2.70
N CYS A 17 5.48 2.68 -1.67
CA CYS A 17 5.75 3.65 -0.62
C CYS A 17 6.47 3.01 0.58
N PRO A 18 7.74 3.37 0.88
CA PRO A 18 8.47 2.78 2.00
C PRO A 18 7.81 3.08 3.35
N PHE A 19 7.21 4.27 3.48
CA PHE A 19 6.49 4.64 4.70
C PHE A 19 5.19 3.87 4.89
N CYS A 20 4.59 3.33 3.81
CA CYS A 20 3.43 2.45 3.91
C CYS A 20 3.83 1.09 4.51
N TYR A 21 4.97 0.53 4.09
CA TYR A 21 5.49 -0.70 4.67
C TYR A 21 5.84 -0.55 6.16
N LEU A 22 6.51 0.54 6.52
CA LEU A 22 6.85 0.86 7.92
C LEU A 22 5.62 1.18 8.78
N GLY A 23 4.66 1.94 8.23
CA GLY A 23 3.42 2.27 8.92
C GLY A 23 2.52 1.07 9.13
N LYS A 24 2.53 0.10 8.17
CA LYS A 24 1.88 -1.19 8.31
C LYS A 24 2.44 -1.96 9.49
N ALA A 25 3.77 -2.07 9.61
CA ALA A 25 4.39 -2.79 10.73
C ALA A 25 4.04 -2.17 12.10
N ALA A 26 4.06 -0.83 12.20
CA ALA A 26 3.66 -0.14 13.43
C ALA A 26 2.17 -0.32 13.77
N MET A 27 1.30 -0.39 12.74
CA MET A 27 -0.12 -0.69 12.91
C MET A 27 -0.33 -2.12 13.41
N GLU A 28 0.37 -3.09 12.83
CA GLU A 28 0.28 -4.50 13.23
C GLU A 28 0.71 -4.69 14.68
N GLU A 29 1.79 -4.05 15.13
CA GLU A 29 2.20 -4.04 16.53
C GLU A 29 1.07 -3.52 17.45
N TYR A 30 0.41 -2.42 17.07
CA TYR A 30 -0.75 -1.90 17.80
C TYR A 30 -1.91 -2.91 17.84
N LEU A 31 -2.26 -3.51 16.69
CA LEU A 31 -3.39 -4.45 16.59
C LEU A 31 -3.16 -5.72 17.42
N GLU A 32 -1.90 -6.19 17.51
CA GLU A 32 -1.53 -7.34 18.36
C GLU A 32 -1.66 -7.05 19.87
N GLU A 33 -1.49 -5.80 20.28
CA GLU A 33 -1.55 -5.38 21.70
C GLU A 33 -2.95 -4.89 22.12
N ALA A 34 -3.82 -4.51 21.17
CA ALA A 34 -5.14 -3.97 21.45
C ALA A 34 -6.09 -5.04 22.03
N GLU A 35 -6.91 -4.70 23.04
CA GLU A 35 -7.90 -5.61 23.62
C GLU A 35 -9.08 -5.87 22.66
N ASP A 36 -9.44 -4.87 21.82
CA ASP A 36 -10.54 -4.93 20.84
C ASP A 36 -10.07 -4.22 19.55
N PRO A 37 -9.22 -4.90 18.73
CA PRO A 37 -8.67 -4.27 17.54
C PRO A 37 -9.76 -4.04 16.48
N PRO A 38 -9.74 -2.89 15.76
CA PRO A 38 -10.64 -2.66 14.66
C PRO A 38 -10.32 -3.57 13.47
N GLU A 39 -11.32 -3.87 12.64
CA GLU A 39 -11.08 -4.46 11.34
C GLU A 39 -10.31 -3.47 10.44
N VAL A 40 -9.42 -3.99 9.59
CA VAL A 40 -8.58 -3.16 8.71
C VAL A 40 -9.11 -3.21 7.28
N GLU A 41 -9.46 -2.05 6.75
CA GLU A 41 -9.84 -1.90 5.35
C GLU A 41 -8.71 -1.26 4.54
N TRP A 42 -8.11 -2.02 3.63
CA TRP A 42 -7.06 -1.55 2.73
C TRP A 42 -7.67 -0.83 1.53
N HIS A 43 -7.26 0.43 1.33
CA HIS A 43 -7.64 1.25 0.21
C HIS A 43 -6.42 1.59 -0.64
N VAL A 44 -6.47 1.25 -1.91
CA VAL A 44 -5.39 1.53 -2.87
C VAL A 44 -5.21 3.02 -3.10
N PHE A 45 -3.97 3.44 -3.30
CA PHE A 45 -3.58 4.80 -3.63
C PHE A 45 -2.49 4.78 -4.69
N ASP A 46 -2.52 5.68 -5.67
CA ASP A 46 -1.45 5.81 -6.65
C ASP A 46 -0.46 6.90 -6.24
N LEU A 47 0.65 6.51 -5.62
CA LEU A 47 1.72 7.43 -5.22
C LEU A 47 2.33 8.17 -6.42
N ARG A 48 2.25 7.57 -7.61
CA ARG A 48 2.81 8.09 -8.86
C ARG A 48 1.75 8.66 -9.80
N GLY A 49 0.52 8.78 -9.37
CA GLY A 49 -0.60 9.24 -10.19
C GLY A 49 -0.37 10.60 -10.86
N TYR A 50 0.42 11.49 -10.24
CA TYR A 50 0.80 12.77 -10.84
C TYR A 50 1.76 12.66 -12.04
N LYS A 51 2.41 11.49 -12.23
CA LYS A 51 3.29 11.15 -13.36
C LYS A 51 2.62 10.20 -14.36
N ARG A 52 1.34 9.85 -14.18
CA ARG A 52 0.71 8.81 -14.98
C ARG A 52 -0.05 9.40 -16.16
N HIS A 53 0.20 8.83 -17.33
CA HIS A 53 -0.59 9.09 -18.52
C HIS A 53 -2.01 8.49 -18.40
N PRO A 54 -2.99 8.95 -19.22
CA PRO A 54 -4.34 8.39 -19.22
C PRO A 54 -4.42 6.89 -19.56
N ASP A 55 -3.42 6.36 -20.26
CA ASP A 55 -3.29 4.94 -20.60
C ASP A 55 -2.68 4.08 -19.47
N GLY A 56 -2.36 4.69 -18.33
CA GLY A 56 -1.80 4.02 -17.15
C GLY A 56 -0.26 3.98 -17.12
N SER A 57 0.45 4.32 -18.18
CA SER A 57 1.91 4.35 -18.21
C SER A 57 2.49 5.52 -17.39
N ILE A 58 3.68 5.34 -16.83
CA ILE A 58 4.39 6.40 -16.09
C ILE A 58 5.16 7.28 -17.06
N ASP A 59 4.99 8.60 -16.96
CA ASP A 59 5.82 9.60 -17.62
C ASP A 59 7.08 9.85 -16.77
N HIS A 60 8.19 9.31 -17.21
CA HIS A 60 9.49 9.46 -16.54
C HIS A 60 10.12 10.85 -16.72
N ASP A 61 9.60 11.67 -17.63
CA ASP A 61 10.11 13.01 -17.92
C ASP A 61 9.46 14.10 -17.03
N VAL A 62 8.44 13.74 -16.23
CA VAL A 62 7.81 14.69 -15.30
C VAL A 62 8.76 15.06 -14.17
N GLU A 63 9.16 16.32 -14.14
CA GLU A 63 9.90 16.89 -13.02
C GLU A 63 8.97 17.08 -11.81
N ASP A 64 9.22 16.36 -10.72
CA ASP A 64 8.43 16.42 -9.48
C ASP A 64 9.02 17.33 -8.40
N GLY A 65 10.12 18.03 -8.75
CA GLY A 65 10.82 18.93 -7.82
C GLY A 65 11.56 18.22 -6.69
N LYS A 66 11.69 16.90 -6.76
CA LYS A 66 12.42 16.08 -5.79
C LYS A 66 13.86 15.94 -6.27
N ASP A 67 14.78 16.55 -5.55
CA ASP A 67 16.22 16.50 -5.80
C ASP A 67 16.91 15.41 -4.96
N ASP A 68 18.22 15.28 -5.15
CA ASP A 68 19.04 14.32 -4.41
C ASP A 68 18.98 14.55 -2.88
N ASP A 69 18.86 15.80 -2.44
CA ASP A 69 18.73 16.14 -1.02
C ASP A 69 17.38 15.65 -0.44
N TYR A 70 16.31 15.75 -1.21
CA TYR A 70 15.00 15.18 -0.83
C TYR A 70 15.09 13.66 -0.67
N PHE A 71 15.68 12.96 -1.64
CA PHE A 71 15.81 11.49 -1.56
C PHE A 71 16.77 11.05 -0.46
N ALA A 72 17.81 11.81 -0.15
CA ALA A 72 18.67 11.56 1.00
C ALA A 72 17.89 11.67 2.32
N GLN A 73 17.07 12.72 2.50
CA GLN A 73 16.23 12.88 3.68
C GLN A 73 15.19 11.77 3.82
N VAL A 74 14.58 11.32 2.70
CA VAL A 74 13.65 10.18 2.69
C VAL A 74 14.38 8.94 3.18
N ARG A 75 15.58 8.65 2.66
CA ARG A 75 16.38 7.49 3.06
C ARG A 75 16.73 7.52 4.54
N ASP A 76 17.22 8.64 5.05
CA ASP A 76 17.57 8.81 6.47
C ASP A 76 16.34 8.56 7.38
N ASN A 77 15.16 9.05 6.98
CA ASN A 77 13.91 8.81 7.71
C ASN A 77 13.47 7.34 7.66
N VAL A 78 13.61 6.69 6.51
CA VAL A 78 13.29 5.25 6.34
C VAL A 78 14.23 4.42 7.21
N GLU A 79 15.54 4.67 7.21
CA GLU A 79 16.51 3.98 8.07
C GLU A 79 16.15 4.14 9.55
N ARG A 80 15.87 5.35 9.99
CA ARG A 80 15.48 5.62 11.37
C ARG A 80 14.23 4.86 11.80
N LEU A 81 13.17 4.90 10.98
CA LEU A 81 11.90 4.21 11.30
C LEU A 81 12.02 2.69 11.20
N LYS A 82 12.81 2.19 10.23
CA LYS A 82 13.14 0.77 10.12
C LYS A 82 13.78 0.23 11.41
N ASP A 83 14.73 0.99 11.97
CA ASP A 83 15.39 0.61 13.23
C ASP A 83 14.45 0.78 14.45
N GLU A 84 13.60 1.82 14.44
CA GLU A 84 12.66 2.12 15.52
C GLU A 84 11.55 1.06 15.62
N TYR A 85 11.07 0.54 14.48
CA TYR A 85 9.98 -0.45 14.41
C TYR A 85 10.50 -1.89 14.22
N ASP A 86 11.81 -2.12 14.30
CA ASP A 86 12.48 -3.42 14.10
C ASP A 86 12.05 -4.15 12.82
N VAL A 87 11.93 -3.41 11.71
CA VAL A 87 11.46 -3.92 10.43
C VAL A 87 12.63 -4.40 9.57
N GLU A 88 12.58 -5.65 9.08
CA GLU A 88 13.49 -6.13 8.05
C GLU A 88 13.15 -5.50 6.71
N MET A 89 14.02 -4.60 6.22
CA MET A 89 13.80 -3.86 4.99
C MET A 89 15.12 -3.61 4.26
N THR A 90 15.14 -3.82 2.94
CA THR A 90 16.25 -3.39 2.08
C THR A 90 16.10 -1.93 1.68
N LEU A 91 17.23 -1.22 1.60
CA LEU A 91 17.29 0.13 1.03
C LEU A 91 17.83 0.11 -0.41
N ASP A 92 18.18 -1.07 -0.90
CA ASP A 92 18.61 -1.31 -2.29
C ASP A 92 17.41 -1.75 -3.13
N TYR A 93 16.58 -0.79 -3.51
CA TYR A 93 15.39 -0.99 -4.35
C TYR A 93 15.36 0.02 -5.49
N SER A 94 14.73 -0.35 -6.60
CA SER A 94 14.54 0.55 -7.72
C SER A 94 13.39 1.53 -7.45
N LEU A 95 13.64 2.82 -7.64
CA LEU A 95 12.61 3.87 -7.64
C LEU A 95 11.70 3.83 -8.88
N GLU A 96 12.00 2.96 -9.85
CA GLU A 96 11.25 2.83 -11.11
C GLU A 96 10.14 1.78 -11.05
N VAL A 97 10.11 0.95 -9.99
CA VAL A 97 9.08 -0.09 -9.82
C VAL A 97 7.69 0.52 -9.85
N ASP A 98 6.81 0.00 -10.71
CA ASP A 98 5.40 0.40 -10.78
C ASP A 98 4.52 -0.61 -10.05
N SER A 99 3.66 -0.15 -9.14
CA SER A 99 2.73 -0.99 -8.37
C SER A 99 1.38 -1.21 -9.06
N TRP A 100 1.18 -0.67 -10.26
CA TRP A 100 -0.13 -0.68 -10.94
C TRP A 100 -0.73 -2.07 -11.03
N ASP A 101 0.00 -3.02 -11.65
CA ASP A 101 -0.48 -4.38 -11.83
C ASP A 101 -0.60 -5.13 -10.49
N ALA A 102 0.34 -4.91 -9.56
CA ALA A 102 0.25 -5.50 -8.22
C ALA A 102 -0.99 -5.01 -7.46
N GLN A 103 -1.35 -3.72 -7.56
CA GLN A 103 -2.57 -3.19 -6.96
C GLN A 103 -3.83 -3.71 -7.65
N LYS A 104 -3.80 -3.88 -8.98
CA LYS A 104 -4.90 -4.46 -9.76
C LYS A 104 -5.17 -5.92 -9.36
N VAL A 105 -4.11 -6.73 -9.26
CA VAL A 105 -4.21 -8.12 -8.78
C VAL A 105 -4.64 -8.17 -7.32
N SER A 106 -4.18 -7.25 -6.47
CA SER A 106 -4.63 -7.13 -5.08
C SER A 106 -6.14 -6.89 -4.98
N LEU A 107 -6.72 -6.04 -5.83
CA LEU A 107 -8.17 -5.86 -5.91
C LEU A 107 -8.89 -7.13 -6.35
N TYR A 108 -8.34 -7.85 -7.33
CA TYR A 108 -8.87 -9.12 -7.77
C TYR A 108 -8.89 -10.15 -6.63
N VAL A 109 -7.76 -10.34 -5.96
CA VAL A 109 -7.65 -11.30 -4.84
C VAL A 109 -8.66 -10.95 -3.73
N LYS A 110 -8.77 -9.67 -3.37
CA LYS A 110 -9.74 -9.20 -2.37
C LYS A 110 -11.19 -9.49 -2.75
N GLN A 111 -11.54 -9.49 -4.03
CA GLN A 111 -12.90 -9.73 -4.51
C GLN A 111 -13.22 -11.21 -4.72
N ALA A 112 -12.23 -12.02 -5.08
CA ALA A 112 -12.43 -13.40 -5.52
C ALA A 112 -12.10 -14.45 -4.46
N TYR A 113 -11.32 -14.07 -3.44
CA TYR A 113 -10.82 -14.96 -2.39
C TYR A 113 -11.26 -14.53 -1.00
N ASP A 114 -10.96 -15.34 0.01
CA ASP A 114 -11.20 -14.99 1.41
C ASP A 114 -10.18 -13.96 1.93
N GLU A 115 -10.50 -13.40 3.09
CA GLU A 115 -9.70 -12.35 3.71
C GLU A 115 -8.28 -12.84 4.05
N GLU A 116 -8.13 -14.09 4.53
CA GLU A 116 -6.82 -14.67 4.86
C GLU A 116 -5.91 -14.73 3.62
N THR A 117 -6.43 -15.16 2.47
CA THR A 117 -5.71 -15.20 1.20
C THR A 117 -5.31 -13.79 0.74
N PHE A 118 -6.22 -12.82 0.89
CA PHE A 118 -5.92 -11.43 0.55
C PHE A 118 -4.83 -10.84 1.45
N GLU A 119 -4.93 -11.01 2.76
CA GLU A 119 -3.94 -10.51 3.71
C GLU A 119 -2.56 -11.12 3.47
N GLU A 120 -2.48 -12.44 3.23
CA GLU A 120 -1.22 -13.10 2.87
C GLU A 120 -0.64 -12.57 1.55
N PHE A 121 -1.46 -12.38 0.51
CA PHE A 121 -1.01 -11.80 -0.76
C PHE A 121 -0.47 -10.38 -0.56
N HIS A 122 -1.21 -9.56 0.18
CA HIS A 122 -0.86 -8.17 0.48
C HIS A 122 0.48 -8.08 1.23
N GLU A 123 0.64 -8.88 2.28
CA GLU A 123 1.86 -8.95 3.05
C GLU A 123 3.06 -9.42 2.22
N ARG A 124 2.90 -10.48 1.42
CA ARG A 124 3.96 -11.03 0.58
C ARG A 124 4.36 -10.05 -0.53
N THR A 125 3.42 -9.27 -1.05
CA THR A 125 3.70 -8.24 -2.06
C THR A 125 4.59 -7.13 -1.47
N PHE A 126 4.29 -6.64 -0.28
CA PHE A 126 5.16 -5.70 0.43
C PHE A 126 6.55 -6.30 0.72
N LYS A 127 6.61 -7.52 1.25
CA LYS A 127 7.87 -8.20 1.54
C LYS A 127 8.71 -8.45 0.29
N ALA A 128 8.08 -8.84 -0.82
CA ALA A 128 8.77 -9.04 -2.09
C ALA A 128 9.56 -7.79 -2.51
N LEU A 129 8.93 -6.61 -2.44
CA LEU A 129 9.61 -5.37 -2.78
C LEU A 129 10.59 -4.92 -1.69
N TRP A 130 10.13 -4.78 -0.44
CA TRP A 130 10.87 -4.06 0.58
C TRP A 130 11.87 -4.91 1.36
N ARG A 131 11.68 -6.24 1.44
CA ARG A 131 12.63 -7.15 2.08
C ARG A 131 13.51 -7.86 1.08
N ASP A 132 12.89 -8.39 0.00
CA ASP A 132 13.55 -9.28 -0.93
C ASP A 132 14.08 -8.55 -2.19
N GLY A 133 13.75 -7.26 -2.38
CA GLY A 133 14.19 -6.42 -3.48
C GLY A 133 13.66 -6.84 -4.86
N ARG A 134 12.52 -7.55 -4.90
CA ARG A 134 11.89 -8.03 -6.14
C ARG A 134 11.07 -6.91 -6.78
N ASP A 135 11.05 -6.89 -8.10
CA ASP A 135 10.24 -5.93 -8.87
C ASP A 135 8.77 -6.40 -8.95
N ILE A 136 7.90 -5.80 -8.15
CA ILE A 136 6.46 -6.09 -8.17
C ILE A 136 5.71 -5.47 -9.36
N GLY A 137 6.40 -4.76 -10.25
CA GLY A 137 5.88 -4.36 -11.56
C GLY A 137 6.07 -5.45 -12.62
N ASP A 138 6.82 -6.50 -12.32
CA ASP A 138 7.01 -7.66 -13.19
C ASP A 138 5.84 -8.65 -12.99
N PRO A 139 5.03 -8.94 -14.04
CA PRO A 139 3.93 -9.90 -13.95
C PRO A 139 4.34 -11.30 -13.48
N ASP A 140 5.57 -11.73 -13.77
CA ASP A 140 6.05 -13.04 -13.31
C ASP A 140 6.30 -13.03 -11.79
N VAL A 141 6.77 -11.90 -11.24
CA VAL A 141 6.94 -11.73 -9.79
C VAL A 141 5.58 -11.72 -9.07
N ILE A 142 4.59 -11.02 -9.65
CA ILE A 142 3.23 -10.98 -9.09
C ILE A 142 2.61 -12.39 -9.11
N ALA A 143 2.78 -13.13 -10.21
CA ALA A 143 2.28 -14.50 -10.34
C ALA A 143 2.92 -15.44 -9.29
N ASP A 144 4.24 -15.38 -9.11
CA ASP A 144 4.94 -16.18 -8.08
C ASP A 144 4.39 -15.88 -6.67
N ILE A 145 4.15 -14.60 -6.35
CA ILE A 145 3.56 -14.21 -5.06
C ILE A 145 2.18 -14.82 -4.91
N ALA A 146 1.33 -14.66 -5.91
CA ALA A 146 -0.04 -15.14 -5.94
C ALA A 146 -0.13 -16.68 -5.83
N GLU A 147 0.70 -17.41 -6.58
CA GLU A 147 0.76 -18.87 -6.47
C GLU A 147 1.16 -19.34 -5.07
N SER A 148 2.02 -18.59 -4.39
CA SER A 148 2.46 -18.90 -3.03
C SER A 148 1.33 -18.82 -1.98
N VAL A 149 0.22 -18.15 -2.31
CA VAL A 149 -1.00 -18.04 -1.48
C VAL A 149 -2.20 -18.78 -2.08
N GLY A 150 -1.97 -19.58 -3.14
CA GLY A 150 -2.99 -20.45 -3.73
C GLY A 150 -3.82 -19.80 -4.85
N VAL A 151 -3.42 -18.64 -5.34
CA VAL A 151 -4.04 -17.97 -6.51
C VAL A 151 -3.30 -18.39 -7.77
N PRO A 152 -3.98 -19.03 -8.78
CA PRO A 152 -3.32 -19.53 -9.97
C PRO A 152 -2.73 -18.42 -10.86
N GLU A 153 -1.57 -18.68 -11.50
CA GLU A 153 -0.93 -17.75 -12.42
C GLU A 153 -1.88 -17.29 -13.54
N GLU A 154 -2.73 -18.18 -14.09
CA GLU A 154 -3.67 -17.84 -15.16
C GLU A 154 -4.63 -16.73 -14.72
N GLU A 155 -5.14 -16.80 -13.48
CA GLU A 155 -6.05 -15.79 -12.92
C GLU A 155 -5.34 -14.45 -12.70
N VAL A 156 -4.06 -14.47 -12.33
CA VAL A 156 -3.24 -13.24 -12.20
C VAL A 156 -3.08 -12.55 -13.55
N ARG A 157 -2.78 -13.32 -14.58
CA ARG A 157 -2.61 -12.79 -15.94
C ARG A 157 -3.94 -12.23 -16.48
N ASP A 158 -5.04 -12.93 -16.25
CA ASP A 158 -6.37 -12.46 -16.63
C ASP A 158 -6.72 -11.17 -15.85
N ALA A 159 -6.39 -11.09 -14.57
CA ALA A 159 -6.61 -9.89 -13.77
C ALA A 159 -5.77 -8.68 -14.25
N ILE A 160 -4.51 -8.91 -14.66
CA ILE A 160 -3.66 -7.86 -15.25
C ILE A 160 -4.25 -7.33 -16.55
N ASP A 161 -4.84 -8.18 -17.38
CA ASP A 161 -5.43 -7.81 -18.67
C ASP A 161 -6.89 -7.32 -18.55
N ASP A 162 -7.51 -7.34 -17.36
CA ASP A 162 -8.92 -6.99 -17.16
C ASP A 162 -9.16 -5.47 -17.13
N ASP A 163 -9.86 -4.97 -18.16
CA ASP A 163 -10.25 -3.55 -18.28
C ASP A 163 -11.23 -3.11 -17.17
N GLY A 164 -12.03 -4.04 -16.64
CA GLY A 164 -12.99 -3.76 -15.57
C GLY A 164 -12.27 -3.51 -14.24
N LEU A 165 -11.28 -4.35 -13.91
CA LEU A 165 -10.42 -4.14 -12.74
C LEU A 165 -9.58 -2.86 -12.88
N GLU A 166 -9.12 -2.54 -14.09
CA GLU A 166 -8.42 -1.28 -14.33
C GLU A 166 -9.32 -0.06 -14.09
N ALA A 167 -10.55 -0.10 -14.55
CA ALA A 167 -11.52 0.96 -14.30
C ALA A 167 -11.85 1.08 -12.80
N GLU A 168 -11.96 -0.05 -12.10
CA GLU A 168 -12.17 -0.10 -10.66
C GLU A 168 -10.97 0.50 -9.90
N LEU A 169 -9.74 0.13 -10.27
CA LEU A 169 -8.52 0.67 -9.67
C LEU A 169 -8.47 2.20 -9.80
N LYS A 170 -8.72 2.72 -11.01
CA LYS A 170 -8.78 4.17 -11.27
C LYS A 170 -9.84 4.86 -10.41
N ARG A 171 -11.02 4.25 -10.31
CA ARG A 171 -12.12 4.77 -9.47
C ARG A 171 -11.70 4.82 -7.99
N ARG A 172 -11.01 3.81 -7.47
CA ARG A 172 -10.50 3.79 -6.09
C ARG A 172 -9.48 4.91 -5.84
N PHE A 173 -8.60 5.19 -6.80
CA PHE A 173 -7.67 6.32 -6.67
C PHE A 173 -8.40 7.67 -6.64
N GLU A 174 -9.42 7.85 -7.48
CA GLU A 174 -10.25 9.05 -7.48
C GLU A 174 -11.01 9.22 -6.15
N GLU A 175 -11.58 8.14 -5.62
CA GLU A 175 -12.25 8.14 -4.31
C GLU A 175 -11.31 8.59 -3.18
N ALA A 176 -10.09 8.09 -3.12
CA ALA A 176 -9.11 8.53 -2.12
C ALA A 176 -8.84 10.05 -2.21
N GLN A 177 -8.73 10.59 -3.43
CA GLN A 177 -8.54 12.02 -3.65
C GLN A 177 -9.78 12.84 -3.24
N GLU A 178 -10.99 12.37 -3.57
CA GLU A 178 -12.25 13.00 -3.17
C GLU A 178 -12.45 13.01 -1.64
N MET A 179 -11.94 11.99 -0.94
CA MET A 179 -11.88 11.93 0.53
C MET A 179 -10.83 12.88 1.13
N GLY A 180 -10.04 13.58 0.28
CA GLY A 180 -9.01 14.52 0.72
C GLY A 180 -7.69 13.89 1.11
N VAL A 181 -7.47 12.61 0.76
CA VAL A 181 -6.17 11.95 0.98
C VAL A 181 -5.15 12.55 0.02
N SER A 182 -4.17 13.27 0.56
CA SER A 182 -3.13 13.99 -0.20
C SER A 182 -1.74 13.38 -0.05
N GLY A 183 -1.63 12.27 0.63
CA GLY A 183 -0.36 11.55 0.87
C GLY A 183 -0.59 10.29 1.68
N ILE A 184 0.35 9.37 1.57
CA ILE A 184 0.29 8.04 2.17
C ILE A 184 1.57 7.70 2.98
N PRO A 185 1.46 6.75 3.92
CA PRO A 185 0.22 6.14 4.38
C PRO A 185 -0.70 7.16 5.06
N THR A 186 -2.01 6.97 4.93
CA THR A 186 -3.01 7.66 5.72
C THR A 186 -3.89 6.61 6.38
N PHE A 187 -4.07 6.72 7.68
CA PHE A 187 -4.91 5.87 8.51
C PHE A 187 -6.12 6.70 8.94
N ALA A 188 -7.33 6.19 8.70
CA ALA A 188 -8.56 6.89 9.04
C ALA A 188 -9.50 5.99 9.85
N TYR A 189 -10.04 6.52 10.94
CA TYR A 189 -10.96 5.84 11.83
C TYR A 189 -11.97 6.84 12.41
N ASP A 190 -13.25 6.54 12.39
CA ASP A 190 -14.33 7.35 12.98
C ASP A 190 -14.22 8.87 12.67
N GLY A 191 -13.97 9.21 11.40
CA GLY A 191 -13.85 10.59 10.94
C GLY A 191 -12.55 11.31 11.32
N HIS A 192 -11.63 10.64 11.99
CA HIS A 192 -10.28 11.12 12.29
C HIS A 192 -9.27 10.51 11.32
N ALA A 193 -8.14 11.19 11.10
CA ALA A 193 -7.09 10.66 10.25
C ALA A 193 -5.70 11.03 10.78
N ALA A 194 -4.77 10.09 10.63
CA ALA A 194 -3.34 10.28 10.86
C ALA A 194 -2.56 9.94 9.59
N ARG A 195 -1.50 10.71 9.29
CA ARG A 195 -0.70 10.54 8.07
C ARG A 195 0.76 10.29 8.37
N GLY A 196 1.37 9.42 7.57
CA GLY A 196 2.76 8.99 7.70
C GLY A 196 2.89 7.71 8.51
N ALA A 197 4.08 7.16 8.59
CA ALA A 197 4.38 5.98 9.43
C ALA A 197 4.39 6.39 10.90
N ILE A 198 3.20 6.53 11.48
CA ILE A 198 3.00 6.88 12.89
C ILE A 198 3.36 5.70 13.80
N PRO A 199 3.88 5.95 15.01
CA PRO A 199 4.23 4.89 15.96
C PRO A 199 2.99 4.23 16.59
N PRO A 200 3.10 2.99 17.13
CA PRO A 200 1.97 2.20 17.66
C PRO A 200 1.07 2.97 18.64
N HIS A 201 1.64 3.73 19.58
CA HIS A 201 0.86 4.52 20.55
C HIS A 201 0.00 5.64 19.94
N GLN A 202 0.22 6.01 18.67
CA GLN A 202 -0.64 6.97 17.98
C GLN A 202 -1.84 6.30 17.33
N PHE A 203 -1.78 5.00 17.03
CA PHE A 203 -2.96 4.23 16.63
C PHE A 203 -3.94 4.09 17.80
N GLU A 204 -3.45 3.84 19.02
CA GLU A 204 -4.28 3.84 20.22
C GLU A 204 -5.07 5.15 20.35
N ARG A 205 -4.40 6.30 20.13
CA ARG A 205 -5.07 7.62 20.15
C ARG A 205 -6.05 7.84 19.00
N LEU A 206 -5.75 7.31 17.81
CA LEU A 206 -6.60 7.42 16.64
C LEU A 206 -7.89 6.61 16.81
N VAL A 207 -7.78 5.39 17.35
CA VAL A 207 -8.89 4.43 17.48
C VAL A 207 -9.68 4.67 18.77
N GLU A 208 -9.01 4.89 19.90
CA GLU A 208 -9.67 5.05 21.21
C GLU A 208 -10.04 6.49 21.56
N GLY A 209 -9.53 7.48 20.81
CA GLY A 209 -9.88 8.90 20.98
C GLY A 209 -9.30 9.53 22.25
N THR A 210 -8.19 9.01 22.79
CA THR A 210 -7.57 9.44 24.08
C THR A 210 -6.36 10.35 23.93
#